data_aedbe5257ac3c21a12a551b735ba2d10
#
_entry.id   aedbe5257ac3c21a12a551b735ba2d10
#
_cell.length_a   1.000
_cell.length_b   1.000
_cell.length_c   1.000
_cell.angle_alpha   90.00
_cell.angle_beta   90.00
_cell.angle_gamma   90.00
#
_symmetry.space_group_name_H-M   'P 1'
#
loop_
_entity.id
_entity.type
_entity.pdbx_description
1 polymer ?
#
loop_
_entity_poly.entity_id
_entity_poly.type
_entity_poly.pdbx_seq_one_letter_code
_entity_poly.pdbx_strand_id
1 'polypeptide(L)'
;MLNKKLQNCSLGILLLVTSLLSSKAFSEYVKLDGIVAVVDEDVVLASELLERINLVRESMIQNKVPMPERDVFVGQVLDRLIIENIQLQEANNRGVVIDDQTLSQAVQQFAESNGQTVEEFVVGLESQGTSYRKFREDIRLEMTLSRLQRGMINQRISISDQDISG
;
A
#
# COMPACT_ATOMS: atom_id res chain seq x y z
N MET A 1 35.87 -45.15 -47.42
CA MET A 1 34.57 -45.38 -46.80
C MET A 1 34.50 -44.87 -45.35
N LEU A 2 35.62 -44.59 -44.72
CA LEU A 2 35.65 -44.13 -43.27
C LEU A 2 35.22 -42.69 -43.08
N ASN A 3 35.49 -41.75 -44.00
CA ASN A 3 35.16 -40.31 -43.84
C ASN A 3 33.66 -39.98 -43.87
N LYS A 4 32.84 -40.77 -44.61
CA LYS A 4 31.38 -40.54 -44.64
C LYS A 4 30.66 -40.88 -43.31
N LYS A 5 31.19 -41.90 -42.57
CA LYS A 5 30.63 -42.27 -41.26
C LYS A 5 30.96 -41.27 -40.20
N LEU A 6 32.12 -40.62 -40.20
CA LEU A 6 32.54 -39.61 -39.33
C LEU A 6 31.75 -38.30 -39.55
N GLN A 7 31.47 -37.95 -40.80
CA GLN A 7 30.69 -36.76 -41.17
C GLN A 7 29.21 -36.85 -40.69
N ASN A 8 28.60 -38.03 -40.81
CA ASN A 8 27.22 -38.24 -40.35
C ASN A 8 27.09 -38.31 -38.83
N CYS A 9 28.13 -38.75 -38.13
CA CYS A 9 28.17 -38.74 -36.67
C CYS A 9 28.30 -37.32 -36.11
N SER A 10 29.12 -36.47 -36.76
CA SER A 10 29.26 -35.05 -36.39
C SER A 10 27.97 -34.25 -36.62
N LEU A 11 27.23 -34.53 -37.70
CA LEU A 11 25.98 -33.87 -38.01
C LEU A 11 24.86 -34.26 -37.02
N GLY A 12 24.85 -35.53 -36.58
CA GLY A 12 23.91 -36.04 -35.58
C GLY A 12 24.12 -35.41 -34.18
N ILE A 13 25.37 -35.24 -33.79
CA ILE A 13 25.72 -34.60 -32.50
C ILE A 13 25.37 -33.11 -32.51
N LEU A 14 25.55 -32.39 -33.62
CA LEU A 14 25.19 -30.99 -33.77
C LEU A 14 23.68 -30.79 -33.68
N LEU A 15 22.87 -31.67 -34.23
CA LEU A 15 21.40 -31.63 -34.15
C LEU A 15 20.89 -31.96 -32.74
N LEU A 16 21.58 -32.79 -31.98
CA LEU A 16 21.21 -33.14 -30.61
C LEU A 16 21.51 -32.02 -29.62
N VAL A 17 22.55 -31.23 -29.86
CA VAL A 17 22.92 -30.09 -29.00
C VAL A 17 21.98 -28.90 -29.18
N THR A 18 21.41 -28.71 -30.37
CA THR A 18 20.45 -27.60 -30.61
C THR A 18 19.10 -27.84 -29.96
N SER A 19 18.71 -29.08 -29.68
CA SER A 19 17.43 -29.37 -28.98
C SER A 19 17.45 -29.13 -27.46
N LEU A 20 18.63 -29.01 -26.85
CA LEU A 20 18.81 -28.76 -25.41
C LEU A 20 18.73 -27.27 -25.02
N LEU A 21 18.70 -26.38 -26.01
CA LEU A 21 18.58 -24.92 -25.81
C LEU A 21 17.12 -24.44 -25.85
N SER A 22 16.14 -25.30 -25.63
CA SER A 22 14.76 -24.89 -25.38
C SER A 22 14.71 -24.16 -24.01
N SER A 23 15.06 -22.90 -24.04
CA SER A 23 14.85 -21.98 -22.92
C SER A 23 13.40 -22.09 -22.53
N LYS A 24 13.11 -22.63 -21.36
CA LYS A 24 11.80 -22.50 -20.72
C LYS A 24 11.57 -21.00 -20.57
N ALA A 25 10.78 -20.41 -21.44
CA ALA A 25 10.20 -19.11 -21.20
C ALA A 25 9.32 -19.25 -19.94
N PHE A 26 9.89 -18.94 -18.79
CA PHE A 26 9.11 -18.70 -17.60
C PHE A 26 8.28 -17.44 -17.90
N SER A 27 7.06 -17.65 -18.37
CA SER A 27 6.04 -16.63 -18.32
C SER A 27 5.77 -16.38 -16.83
N GLU A 28 6.33 -15.32 -16.29
CA GLU A 28 5.97 -14.82 -14.98
C GLU A 28 4.49 -14.43 -15.07
N TYR A 29 3.64 -15.26 -14.49
CA TYR A 29 2.22 -14.93 -14.36
C TYR A 29 2.13 -13.76 -13.41
N VAL A 30 2.03 -12.54 -13.94
CA VAL A 30 1.60 -11.38 -13.16
C VAL A 30 0.18 -11.68 -12.71
N LYS A 31 0.04 -12.05 -11.45
CA LYS A 31 -1.27 -12.26 -10.83
C LYS A 31 -1.97 -10.91 -10.84
N LEU A 32 -2.92 -10.74 -11.73
CA LEU A 32 -3.76 -9.53 -11.76
C LEU A 32 -4.51 -9.46 -10.43
N ASP A 33 -4.45 -8.30 -9.79
CA ASP A 33 -5.17 -8.06 -8.55
C ASP A 33 -6.68 -7.91 -8.85
N GLY A 34 -7.52 -8.40 -7.95
CA GLY A 34 -8.98 -8.31 -8.10
C GLY A 34 -9.50 -6.96 -7.64
N ILE A 35 -10.46 -6.38 -8.38
CA ILE A 35 -11.21 -5.20 -7.91
C ILE A 35 -12.33 -5.70 -7.01
N VAL A 36 -12.41 -5.18 -5.77
CA VAL A 36 -13.45 -5.52 -4.79
C VAL A 36 -14.50 -4.42 -4.65
N ALA A 37 -14.15 -3.17 -4.97
CA ALA A 37 -15.09 -2.07 -5.05
C ALA A 37 -14.62 -1.04 -6.09
N VAL A 38 -15.57 -0.33 -6.71
CA VAL A 38 -15.32 0.84 -7.55
C VAL A 38 -15.84 2.05 -6.79
N VAL A 39 -15.01 3.08 -6.64
CA VAL A 39 -15.30 4.27 -5.84
C VAL A 39 -15.05 5.49 -6.71
N ASP A 40 -16.11 5.92 -7.42
CA ASP A 40 -16.06 7.03 -8.37
C ASP A 40 -14.98 6.80 -9.46
N GLU A 41 -13.88 7.54 -9.47
CA GLU A 41 -12.80 7.41 -10.45
C GLU A 41 -11.70 6.41 -10.03
N ASP A 42 -11.81 5.81 -8.85
CA ASP A 42 -10.80 4.93 -8.26
C ASP A 42 -11.35 3.54 -7.92
N VAL A 43 -10.50 2.63 -7.52
CA VAL A 43 -10.87 1.25 -7.19
C VAL A 43 -10.20 0.81 -5.88
N VAL A 44 -10.89 -0.05 -5.14
CA VAL A 44 -10.31 -0.79 -4.02
C VAL A 44 -9.91 -2.17 -4.51
N LEU A 45 -8.64 -2.53 -4.31
CA LEU A 45 -8.09 -3.81 -4.73
C LEU A 45 -8.24 -4.89 -3.65
N ALA A 46 -8.30 -6.15 -4.06
CA ALA A 46 -8.37 -7.28 -3.15
C ALA A 46 -7.11 -7.37 -2.27
N SER A 47 -5.94 -7.03 -2.80
CA SER A 47 -4.69 -6.97 -2.03
C SER A 47 -4.74 -5.92 -0.93
N GLU A 48 -5.28 -4.73 -1.20
CA GLU A 48 -5.45 -3.66 -0.21
C GLU A 48 -6.41 -4.08 0.91
N LEU A 49 -7.54 -4.70 0.53
CA LEU A 49 -8.49 -5.22 1.50
C LEU A 49 -7.86 -6.28 2.39
N LEU A 50 -7.13 -7.24 1.81
CA LEU A 50 -6.45 -8.29 2.58
C LEU A 50 -5.38 -7.73 3.52
N GLU A 51 -4.59 -6.77 3.05
CA GLU A 51 -3.59 -6.10 3.89
C GLU A 51 -4.26 -5.39 5.08
N ARG A 52 -5.31 -4.61 4.83
CA ARG A 52 -6.05 -3.90 5.88
C ARG A 52 -6.72 -4.85 6.86
N ILE A 53 -7.30 -5.95 6.40
CA ILE A 53 -7.87 -7.01 7.24
C ILE A 53 -6.80 -7.56 8.19
N ASN A 54 -5.60 -7.84 7.69
CA ASN A 54 -4.51 -8.37 8.52
C ASN A 54 -4.07 -7.36 9.59
N LEU A 55 -3.86 -6.09 9.21
CA LEU A 55 -3.48 -5.03 10.15
C LEU A 55 -4.52 -4.83 11.26
N VAL A 56 -5.80 -4.75 10.90
CA VAL A 56 -6.88 -4.57 11.89
C VAL A 56 -6.99 -5.79 12.80
N ARG A 57 -6.88 -7.00 12.24
CA ARG A 57 -6.91 -8.24 13.02
C ARG A 57 -5.77 -8.29 14.05
N GLU A 58 -4.55 -7.99 13.64
CA GLU A 58 -3.39 -7.94 14.52
C GLU A 58 -3.58 -6.93 15.65
N SER A 59 -4.04 -5.73 15.32
CA SER A 59 -4.36 -4.70 16.30
C SER A 59 -5.43 -5.15 17.30
N MET A 60 -6.50 -5.81 16.83
CA MET A 60 -7.55 -6.35 17.72
C MET A 60 -7.00 -7.42 18.65
N ILE A 61 -6.14 -8.32 18.15
CA ILE A 61 -5.50 -9.37 18.97
C ILE A 61 -4.62 -8.73 20.05
N GLN A 62 -3.77 -7.77 19.68
CA GLN A 62 -2.87 -7.08 20.62
C GLN A 62 -3.65 -6.34 21.71
N ASN A 63 -4.76 -5.69 21.33
CA ASN A 63 -5.61 -4.94 22.26
C ASN A 63 -6.67 -5.80 22.96
N LYS A 64 -6.66 -7.13 22.74
CA LYS A 64 -7.62 -8.08 23.31
C LYS A 64 -9.09 -7.74 23.03
N VAL A 65 -9.35 -7.15 21.83
CA VAL A 65 -10.70 -6.83 21.35
C VAL A 65 -11.31 -8.10 20.74
N PRO A 66 -12.55 -8.49 21.10
CA PRO A 66 -13.21 -9.64 20.49
C PRO A 66 -13.38 -9.48 18.99
N MET A 67 -13.07 -10.54 18.22
CA MET A 67 -13.22 -10.52 16.77
C MET A 67 -14.71 -10.65 16.39
N PRO A 68 -15.24 -9.76 15.52
CA PRO A 68 -16.59 -9.95 14.98
C PRO A 68 -16.69 -11.19 14.10
N GLU A 69 -17.92 -11.57 13.73
CA GLU A 69 -18.14 -12.57 12.70
C GLU A 69 -17.42 -12.17 11.40
N ARG A 70 -16.90 -13.16 10.67
CA ARG A 70 -16.00 -12.94 9.53
C ARG A 70 -16.59 -12.00 8.49
N ASP A 71 -17.84 -12.23 8.06
CA ASP A 71 -18.44 -11.45 6.98
C ASP A 71 -18.71 -10.00 7.43
N VAL A 72 -19.12 -9.82 8.68
CA VAL A 72 -19.29 -8.50 9.29
C VAL A 72 -17.95 -7.77 9.37
N PHE A 73 -16.89 -8.46 9.81
CA PHE A 73 -15.56 -7.88 9.92
C PHE A 73 -15.01 -7.44 8.56
N VAL A 74 -15.08 -8.32 7.54
CA VAL A 74 -14.63 -8.00 6.18
C VAL A 74 -15.42 -6.83 5.59
N GLY A 75 -16.76 -6.83 5.78
CA GLY A 75 -17.61 -5.71 5.33
C GLY A 75 -17.22 -4.38 5.98
N GLN A 76 -17.01 -4.35 7.29
CA GLN A 76 -16.58 -3.13 8.00
C GLN A 76 -15.22 -2.61 7.54
N VAL A 77 -14.27 -3.51 7.26
CA VAL A 77 -12.95 -3.12 6.74
C VAL A 77 -13.06 -2.57 5.33
N LEU A 78 -13.90 -3.18 4.47
CA LEU A 78 -14.15 -2.70 3.12
C LEU A 78 -14.84 -1.32 3.13
N ASP A 79 -15.88 -1.14 3.93
CA ASP A 79 -16.55 0.15 4.09
C ASP A 79 -15.58 1.25 4.52
N ARG A 80 -14.66 0.94 5.43
CA ARG A 80 -13.63 1.87 5.88
C ARG A 80 -12.70 2.27 4.74
N LEU A 81 -12.25 1.32 3.91
CA LEU A 81 -11.41 1.61 2.74
C LEU A 81 -12.15 2.45 1.70
N ILE A 82 -13.43 2.18 1.46
CA ILE A 82 -14.25 2.98 0.55
C ILE A 82 -14.36 4.43 1.05
N ILE A 83 -14.67 4.63 2.32
CA ILE A 83 -14.77 5.98 2.93
C ILE A 83 -13.42 6.70 2.84
N GLU A 84 -12.33 6.02 3.13
CA GLU A 84 -10.98 6.57 3.04
C GLU A 84 -10.65 7.01 1.60
N ASN A 85 -11.00 6.20 0.61
CA ASN A 85 -10.81 6.53 -0.81
C ASN A 85 -11.64 7.77 -1.21
N ILE A 86 -12.92 7.84 -0.84
CA ILE A 86 -13.77 9.02 -1.08
C ILE A 86 -13.15 10.28 -0.45
N GLN A 87 -12.65 10.18 0.79
CA GLN A 87 -12.02 11.31 1.47
C GLN A 87 -10.73 11.75 0.78
N LEU A 88 -9.93 10.83 0.25
CA LEU A 88 -8.72 11.16 -0.50
C LEU A 88 -9.03 11.85 -1.82
N GLN A 89 -10.05 11.40 -2.54
CA GLN A 89 -10.52 12.09 -3.75
C GLN A 89 -11.00 13.51 -3.42
N GLU A 90 -11.76 13.68 -2.35
CA GLU A 90 -12.21 15.00 -1.91
C GLU A 90 -11.04 15.90 -1.47
N ALA A 91 -10.03 15.33 -0.80
CA ALA A 91 -8.81 16.06 -0.43
C ALA A 91 -8.07 16.54 -1.68
N ASN A 92 -7.94 15.70 -2.68
CA ASN A 92 -7.32 16.02 -3.95
C ASN A 92 -8.10 17.13 -4.70
N ASN A 93 -9.43 17.02 -4.77
CA ASN A 93 -10.31 18.01 -5.40
C ASN A 93 -10.22 19.40 -4.72
N ARG A 94 -9.96 19.42 -3.41
CA ARG A 94 -9.75 20.65 -2.63
C ARG A 94 -8.31 21.16 -2.64
N GLY A 95 -7.40 20.48 -3.34
CA GLY A 95 -5.99 20.85 -3.40
C GLY A 95 -5.25 20.66 -2.08
N VAL A 96 -5.66 19.70 -1.24
CA VAL A 96 -4.96 19.37 0.01
C VAL A 96 -3.68 18.60 -0.36
N VAL A 97 -2.54 19.25 -0.18
CA VAL A 97 -1.22 18.67 -0.51
C VAL A 97 -0.35 18.65 0.75
N ILE A 98 0.28 17.52 1.02
CA ILE A 98 1.33 17.37 2.02
C ILE A 98 2.67 17.34 1.29
N ASP A 99 3.43 18.43 1.41
CA ASP A 99 4.76 18.54 0.82
C ASP A 99 5.79 17.67 1.57
N ASP A 100 6.90 17.38 0.90
CA ASP A 100 7.93 16.48 1.43
C ASP A 100 8.64 17.02 2.68
N GLN A 101 8.73 18.34 2.84
CA GLN A 101 9.31 18.96 4.03
C GLN A 101 8.40 18.72 5.24
N THR A 102 7.11 19.01 5.09
CA THR A 102 6.09 18.76 6.13
C THR A 102 6.05 17.28 6.51
N LEU A 103 6.09 16.39 5.53
CA LEU A 103 6.12 14.95 5.76
C LEU A 103 7.39 14.51 6.52
N SER A 104 8.56 15.04 6.14
CA SER A 104 9.83 14.70 6.80
C SER A 104 9.84 15.16 8.25
N GLN A 105 9.28 16.33 8.55
CA GLN A 105 9.12 16.82 9.92
C GLN A 105 8.18 15.91 10.75
N ALA A 106 7.09 15.44 10.16
CA ALA A 106 6.18 14.52 10.83
C ALA A 106 6.86 13.17 11.15
N VAL A 107 7.62 12.62 10.21
CA VAL A 107 8.40 11.39 10.42
C VAL A 107 9.45 11.59 11.52
N GLN A 108 10.15 12.72 11.53
CA GLN A 108 11.12 13.06 12.57
C GLN A 108 10.44 13.12 13.94
N GLN A 109 9.33 13.84 14.07
CA GLN A 109 8.56 13.92 15.31
C GLN A 109 8.07 12.55 15.78
N PHE A 110 7.67 11.68 14.84
CA PHE A 110 7.26 10.32 15.16
C PHE A 110 8.42 9.50 15.73
N ALA A 111 9.61 9.55 15.11
CA ALA A 111 10.80 8.87 15.63
C ALA A 111 11.19 9.41 17.02
N GLU A 112 11.24 10.74 17.18
CA GLU A 112 11.57 11.39 18.45
C GLU A 112 10.59 11.03 19.57
N SER A 113 9.29 10.92 19.26
CA SER A 113 8.27 10.51 20.23
C SER A 113 8.44 9.06 20.73
N ASN A 114 9.12 8.24 19.93
CA ASN A 114 9.52 6.88 20.29
C ASN A 114 10.93 6.81 20.90
N GLY A 115 11.58 7.95 21.16
CA GLY A 115 12.91 8.03 21.73
C GLY A 115 14.03 7.61 20.78
N GLN A 116 13.80 7.71 19.47
CA GLN A 116 14.72 7.23 18.42
C GLN A 116 15.11 8.38 17.50
N THR A 117 16.28 8.27 16.87
CA THR A 117 16.62 9.04 15.68
C THR A 117 15.86 8.49 14.47
N VAL A 118 15.78 9.26 13.38
CA VAL A 118 15.14 8.79 12.14
C VAL A 118 15.88 7.56 11.58
N GLU A 119 17.20 7.54 11.67
CA GLU A 119 18.03 6.42 11.20
C GLU A 119 17.75 5.13 11.99
N GLU A 120 17.69 5.21 13.32
CA GLU A 120 17.36 4.07 14.18
C GLU A 120 15.95 3.56 13.91
N PHE A 121 15.02 4.50 13.71
CA PHE A 121 13.63 4.16 13.37
C PHE A 121 13.53 3.44 12.04
N VAL A 122 14.22 3.90 10.99
CA VAL A 122 14.28 3.24 9.67
C VAL A 122 14.80 1.82 9.76
N VAL A 123 15.93 1.62 10.47
CA VAL A 123 16.49 0.28 10.71
C VAL A 123 15.48 -0.63 11.43
N GLY A 124 14.78 -0.10 12.42
CA GLY A 124 13.74 -0.82 13.15
C GLY A 124 12.58 -1.25 12.24
N LEU A 125 12.07 -0.36 11.38
CA LEU A 125 11.02 -0.67 10.41
C LEU A 125 11.42 -1.77 9.43
N GLU A 126 12.61 -1.65 8.83
CA GLU A 126 13.11 -2.60 7.84
C GLU A 126 13.36 -3.98 8.45
N SER A 127 13.82 -4.03 9.69
CA SER A 127 13.99 -5.29 10.43
C SER A 127 12.66 -6.03 10.67
N GLN A 128 11.54 -5.29 10.70
CA GLN A 128 10.18 -5.82 10.83
C GLN A 128 9.52 -6.09 9.46
N GLY A 129 10.26 -5.91 8.35
CA GLY A 129 9.76 -6.15 6.99
C GLY A 129 8.91 -5.01 6.42
N THR A 130 8.84 -3.85 7.09
CA THR A 130 8.13 -2.67 6.59
C THR A 130 9.10 -1.73 5.90
N SER A 131 8.84 -1.37 4.64
CA SER A 131 9.70 -0.42 3.95
C SER A 131 9.46 1.01 4.44
N TYR A 132 10.55 1.79 4.60
CA TYR A 132 10.46 3.20 4.97
C TYR A 132 9.61 4.02 3.99
N ARG A 133 9.66 3.70 2.69
CA ARG A 133 8.84 4.35 1.68
C ARG A 133 7.34 4.15 1.96
N LYS A 134 6.93 2.90 2.24
CA LYS A 134 5.53 2.59 2.57
C LYS A 134 5.09 3.36 3.82
N PHE A 135 5.88 3.34 4.87
CA PHE A 135 5.60 4.09 6.10
C PHE A 135 5.40 5.59 5.81
N ARG A 136 6.25 6.20 4.98
CA ARG A 136 6.09 7.61 4.60
C ARG A 136 4.78 7.88 3.87
N GLU A 137 4.37 7.00 2.96
CA GLU A 137 3.09 7.15 2.26
C GLU A 137 1.90 6.99 3.20
N ASP A 138 1.95 6.06 4.14
CA ASP A 138 0.91 5.88 5.15
C ASP A 138 0.77 7.15 6.03
N ILE A 139 1.88 7.75 6.46
CA ILE A 139 1.87 9.04 7.19
C ILE A 139 1.31 10.17 6.31
N ARG A 140 1.71 10.25 5.02
CA ARG A 140 1.17 11.26 4.10
C ARG A 140 -0.34 11.14 3.96
N LEU A 141 -0.85 9.94 3.80
CA LEU A 141 -2.28 9.64 3.72
C LEU A 141 -3.01 10.11 4.99
N GLU A 142 -2.53 9.73 6.16
CA GLU A 142 -3.13 10.14 7.43
C GLU A 142 -3.13 11.66 7.62
N MET A 143 -2.02 12.31 7.29
CA MET A 143 -1.93 13.78 7.33
C MET A 143 -2.90 14.45 6.36
N THR A 144 -3.07 13.88 5.15
CA THR A 144 -4.01 14.39 4.15
C THR A 144 -5.43 14.32 4.66
N LEU A 145 -5.86 13.17 5.19
CA LEU A 145 -7.18 12.98 5.77
C LEU A 145 -7.42 13.91 6.97
N SER A 146 -6.44 14.03 7.86
CA SER A 146 -6.51 14.91 9.02
C SER A 146 -6.63 16.39 8.60
N ARG A 147 -5.90 16.83 7.57
CA ARG A 147 -5.97 18.20 7.03
C ARG A 147 -7.33 18.47 6.40
N LEU A 148 -7.85 17.52 5.61
CA LEU A 148 -9.20 17.61 5.04
C LEU A 148 -10.26 17.77 6.13
N GLN A 149 -10.26 16.89 7.12
CA GLN A 149 -11.24 16.90 8.22
C GLN A 149 -11.21 18.22 8.99
N ARG A 150 -10.02 18.72 9.34
CA ARG A 150 -9.89 20.04 10.01
C ARG A 150 -10.41 21.18 9.15
N GLY A 151 -10.14 21.15 7.84
CA GLY A 151 -10.66 22.17 6.92
C GLY A 151 -12.18 22.16 6.85
N MET A 152 -12.81 21.00 6.82
CA MET A 152 -14.26 20.84 6.78
C MET A 152 -14.92 21.30 8.08
N ILE A 153 -14.33 21.02 9.25
CA ILE A 153 -14.83 21.45 10.54
C ILE A 153 -14.77 22.97 10.66
N ASN A 154 -13.62 23.57 10.32
CA ASN A 154 -13.44 25.02 10.40
C ASN A 154 -14.41 25.80 9.49
N GLN A 155 -14.79 25.24 8.35
CA GLN A 155 -15.81 25.85 7.47
C GLN A 155 -17.23 25.81 8.07
N ARG A 156 -17.53 24.82 8.92
CA ARG A 156 -18.84 24.67 9.57
C ARG A 156 -18.97 25.47 10.87
N ILE A 157 -17.84 25.79 11.52
CA ILE A 157 -17.78 26.54 12.78
C ILE A 157 -17.27 27.97 12.48
N SER A 158 -17.92 28.68 11.57
CA SER A 158 -17.77 30.14 11.53
C SER A 158 -18.75 30.75 12.57
N ILE A 159 -18.30 30.89 13.79
CA ILE A 159 -19.02 31.68 14.80
C ILE A 159 -18.94 33.11 14.32
N SER A 160 -20.09 33.72 13.97
CA SER A 160 -20.18 35.14 13.67
C SER A 160 -19.91 35.93 14.93
N ASP A 161 -19.13 37.02 14.85
CA ASP A 161 -18.96 37.97 15.97
C ASP A 161 -20.28 38.51 16.50
N GLN A 162 -21.37 38.38 15.75
CA GLN A 162 -22.74 38.72 16.19
C GLN A 162 -23.31 37.71 17.19
N ASP A 163 -22.86 36.47 17.21
CA ASP A 163 -23.33 35.42 18.14
C ASP A 163 -22.68 35.54 19.52
N ILE A 164 -21.64 36.39 19.66
CA ILE A 164 -20.91 36.62 20.92
C ILE A 164 -21.45 37.86 21.66
N SER A 165 -22.28 38.69 21.00
CA SER A 165 -22.73 40.01 21.52
C SER A 165 -24.18 40.00 22.03
N GLY A 166 -24.76 38.81 22.29
CA GLY A 166 -26.11 38.65 22.87
C GLY A 166 -26.12 38.47 24.39
#